data_e6f8da14b073bbb7c6075671501a49cc
#
_entry.id   e6f8da14b073bbb7c6075671501a49cc
#
_cell.length_a   1.000
_cell.length_b   1.000
_cell.length_c   1.000
_cell.angle_alpha   90.00
_cell.angle_beta   90.00
_cell.angle_gamma   90.00
#
_symmetry.space_group_name_H-M   'P 1'
#
loop_
_entity.id
_entity.type
_entity.pdbx_description
1 polymer ?
#
loop_
_entity_poly.entity_id
_entity_poly.type
_entity_poly.pdbx_seq_one_letter_code
_entity_poly.pdbx_strand_id
1 'polypeptide(L)'
;NVPTYNSPDDAIESYMYLYHYERHLDQLYETPEELGVKASTHKATIRKILEAAKKEKRDILNEIESKTFIELYGIKTTKPFVAENEEKAVKISEKIGYPVVMKILSPQITHKTEIGGVVLDLKSGTEVKKTFKEMIKRAKEKAPDAKILGVTIQKMVKNSGYELIMGSKKDPVFGSVILFGLGGIYTELFKDRSIGFPPLNQTLAHRIIEKTKAYELLKGFRGIKLVDMKKVEETMVEFSQLIIDNPEVKEIDINPLIASENDLVALDARIILDKEPEKHPHLVIAPYPTKYIKSVKLKDGTKVILRPIKPEDEMLWLDMFKSFSMETVRYRFFRIVKETPHELRTRYCNIDYDREIGIVAEIEKDGKKKLIGVTRLIFFPGSTEKAEFALVVSDKWHRLGLGSEFIDYTIHIAKDKELKVIYGIVLKDNIPMITLCREKKFKIMEGDPGEYKVEYYIK
;
A
#
# COMPACT_ATOMS: atom_id res chain seq x y z
N ASN A 1 16.97 -11.91 -40.37
CA ASN A 1 16.62 -13.28 -39.93
C ASN A 1 15.15 -13.27 -39.55
N VAL A 2 14.34 -14.15 -40.13
CA VAL A 2 12.93 -14.37 -39.75
C VAL A 2 12.93 -15.56 -38.78
N PRO A 3 12.33 -15.44 -37.60
CA PRO A 3 12.21 -16.58 -36.67
C PRO A 3 11.43 -17.71 -37.37
N THR A 4 11.88 -18.93 -37.19
CA THR A 4 11.20 -20.13 -37.68
C THR A 4 10.89 -21.05 -36.51
N TYR A 5 9.73 -21.69 -36.52
CA TYR A 5 9.21 -22.51 -35.44
C TYR A 5 8.78 -23.89 -35.97
N ASN A 6 8.86 -24.91 -35.11
CA ASN A 6 8.49 -26.26 -35.48
C ASN A 6 6.97 -26.46 -35.57
N SER A 7 6.20 -25.66 -34.84
CA SER A 7 4.74 -25.69 -34.83
C SER A 7 4.14 -24.29 -34.76
N PRO A 8 2.87 -24.10 -35.18
CA PRO A 8 2.15 -22.85 -34.95
C PRO A 8 2.04 -22.50 -33.46
N ASP A 9 1.91 -23.50 -32.59
CA ASP A 9 1.81 -23.29 -31.13
C ASP A 9 3.10 -22.69 -30.58
N ASP A 10 4.28 -23.18 -30.98
CA ASP A 10 5.58 -22.62 -30.58
C ASP A 10 5.73 -21.16 -31.03
N ALA A 11 5.22 -20.83 -32.21
CA ALA A 11 5.25 -19.46 -32.74
C ALA A 11 4.36 -18.53 -31.90
N ILE A 12 3.15 -18.97 -31.58
CA ILE A 12 2.20 -18.21 -30.75
C ILE A 12 2.76 -18.05 -29.34
N GLU A 13 3.28 -19.11 -28.74
CA GLU A 13 3.87 -19.07 -27.39
C GLU A 13 5.04 -18.07 -27.34
N SER A 14 5.94 -18.12 -28.31
CA SER A 14 7.06 -17.17 -28.40
C SER A 14 6.59 -15.72 -28.57
N TYR A 15 5.54 -15.50 -29.37
CA TYR A 15 4.93 -14.17 -29.52
C TYR A 15 4.31 -13.71 -28.19
N MET A 16 3.62 -14.60 -27.48
CA MET A 16 3.02 -14.29 -26.20
C MET A 16 4.07 -13.95 -25.13
N TYR A 17 5.24 -14.61 -25.15
CA TYR A 17 6.35 -14.22 -24.27
C TYR A 17 6.82 -12.79 -24.56
N LEU A 18 6.97 -12.39 -25.80
CA LEU A 18 7.35 -11.00 -26.17
C LEU A 18 6.25 -10.00 -25.75
N TYR A 19 4.99 -10.33 -26.00
CA TYR A 19 3.85 -9.52 -25.59
C TYR A 19 3.78 -9.33 -24.08
N HIS A 20 3.94 -10.41 -23.33
CA HIS A 20 3.98 -10.34 -21.85
C HIS A 20 5.20 -9.57 -21.35
N TYR A 21 6.35 -9.74 -22.00
CA TYR A 21 7.56 -9.01 -21.64
C TYR A 21 7.36 -7.50 -21.78
N GLU A 22 6.80 -7.04 -22.91
CA GLU A 22 6.51 -5.63 -23.14
C GLU A 22 5.51 -5.08 -22.08
N ARG A 23 4.43 -5.81 -21.83
CA ARG A 23 3.49 -5.46 -20.76
C ARG A 23 4.16 -5.41 -19.37
N HIS A 24 5.10 -6.29 -19.10
CA HIS A 24 5.83 -6.28 -17.83
C HIS A 24 6.78 -5.10 -17.72
N LEU A 25 7.41 -4.67 -18.82
CA LEU A 25 8.21 -3.44 -18.84
C LEU A 25 7.36 -2.22 -18.46
N ASP A 26 6.18 -2.07 -19.02
CA ASP A 26 5.26 -1.00 -18.63
C ASP A 26 4.91 -1.06 -17.14
N GLN A 27 4.81 -2.27 -16.58
CA GLN A 27 4.53 -2.45 -15.14
C GLN A 27 5.65 -1.95 -14.25
N LEU A 28 6.91 -2.05 -14.67
CA LEU A 28 8.06 -1.56 -13.90
C LEU A 28 8.07 -0.03 -13.75
N TYR A 29 7.37 0.69 -14.64
CA TYR A 29 7.22 2.14 -14.54
C TYR A 29 6.01 2.57 -13.70
N GLU A 30 5.13 1.64 -13.32
CA GLU A 30 4.01 1.95 -12.42
C GLU A 30 4.53 2.12 -10.99
N THR A 31 4.45 3.34 -10.48
CA THR A 31 4.86 3.67 -9.11
C THR A 31 3.62 4.09 -8.33
N PRO A 32 3.04 3.21 -7.48
CA PRO A 32 1.88 3.56 -6.67
C PRO A 32 2.22 4.70 -5.71
N GLU A 33 1.37 5.71 -5.67
CA GLU A 33 1.54 6.83 -4.76
C GLU A 33 0.98 6.49 -3.37
N GLU A 34 1.62 7.04 -2.33
CA GLU A 34 1.04 7.06 -0.99
C GLU A 34 -0.28 7.85 -1.05
N LEU A 35 -1.41 7.18 -0.83
CA LEU A 35 -2.69 7.88 -0.69
C LEU A 35 -2.65 8.66 0.63
N GLY A 36 -2.72 9.98 0.53
CA GLY A 36 -2.85 10.84 1.71
C GLY A 36 -4.17 10.53 2.41
N VAL A 37 -4.14 9.62 3.38
CA VAL A 37 -5.32 9.25 4.17
C VAL A 37 -5.84 10.52 4.86
N LYS A 38 -7.16 10.68 4.90
CA LYS A 38 -7.86 11.60 5.84
C LYS A 38 -7.65 11.08 7.28
N ALA A 39 -6.38 11.10 7.67
CA ALA A 39 -5.74 10.16 8.56
C ALA A 39 -5.99 10.37 10.05
N SER A 40 -6.45 11.56 10.51
CA SER A 40 -6.40 11.83 11.96
C SER A 40 -7.54 11.20 12.76
N THR A 41 -8.76 11.19 12.22
CA THR A 41 -9.95 10.71 12.94
C THR A 41 -10.01 9.16 12.93
N HIS A 42 -9.61 8.55 11.83
CA HIS A 42 -9.62 7.09 11.68
C HIS A 42 -8.57 6.41 12.56
N LYS A 43 -7.36 6.94 12.63
CA LYS A 43 -6.27 6.40 13.47
C LYS A 43 -6.65 6.28 14.95
N ALA A 44 -7.37 7.27 15.49
CA ALA A 44 -7.80 7.22 16.90
C ALA A 44 -8.80 6.08 17.17
N THR A 45 -9.73 5.83 16.26
CA THR A 45 -10.72 4.74 16.40
C THR A 45 -10.07 3.38 16.22
N ILE A 46 -9.19 3.23 15.23
CA ILE A 46 -8.41 2.00 14.99
C ILE A 46 -7.57 1.67 16.22
N ARG A 47 -6.83 2.65 16.76
CA ARG A 47 -6.02 2.45 17.96
C ARG A 47 -6.85 1.95 19.15
N LYS A 48 -8.06 2.51 19.36
CA LYS A 48 -8.98 2.04 20.41
C LYS A 48 -9.38 0.57 20.21
N ILE A 49 -9.68 0.16 18.98
CA ILE A 49 -10.01 -1.24 18.67
C ILE A 49 -8.83 -2.16 18.98
N LEU A 50 -7.62 -1.80 18.52
CA LEU A 50 -6.40 -2.58 18.73
C LEU A 50 -6.04 -2.67 20.22
N GLU A 51 -6.14 -1.56 20.96
CA GLU A 51 -5.89 -1.52 22.41
C GLU A 51 -6.89 -2.37 23.20
N ALA A 52 -8.17 -2.35 22.82
CA ALA A 52 -9.20 -3.19 23.43
C ALA A 52 -8.91 -4.67 23.20
N ALA A 53 -8.60 -5.08 21.99
CA ALA A 53 -8.23 -6.46 21.67
C ALA A 53 -6.98 -6.91 22.44
N LYS A 54 -5.95 -6.06 22.52
CA LYS A 54 -4.72 -6.33 23.28
C LYS A 54 -4.99 -6.49 24.77
N LYS A 55 -5.82 -5.61 25.36
CA LYS A 55 -6.22 -5.69 26.78
C LYS A 55 -6.93 -6.99 27.12
N GLU A 56 -7.75 -7.47 26.19
CA GLU A 56 -8.48 -8.74 26.30
C GLU A 56 -7.66 -9.96 25.87
N LYS A 57 -6.39 -9.77 25.48
CA LYS A 57 -5.47 -10.81 24.98
C LYS A 57 -6.04 -11.57 23.77
N ARG A 58 -6.80 -10.87 22.92
CA ARG A 58 -7.35 -11.42 21.68
C ARG A 58 -6.44 -11.08 20.50
N ASP A 59 -6.21 -12.07 19.66
CA ASP A 59 -5.53 -11.93 18.36
C ASP A 59 -6.53 -11.91 17.18
N ILE A 60 -7.83 -12.05 17.46
CA ILE A 60 -8.90 -11.98 16.46
C ILE A 60 -9.87 -10.87 16.87
N LEU A 61 -10.15 -9.96 15.93
CA LEU A 61 -11.19 -8.96 16.10
C LEU A 61 -12.58 -9.62 15.94
N ASN A 62 -13.55 -9.16 16.71
CA ASN A 62 -14.93 -9.60 16.51
C ASN A 62 -15.51 -8.99 15.21
N GLU A 63 -16.69 -9.49 14.77
CA GLU A 63 -17.31 -9.05 13.51
C GLU A 63 -17.57 -7.55 13.45
N ILE A 64 -17.98 -6.95 14.57
CA ILE A 64 -18.29 -5.51 14.64
C ILE A 64 -16.99 -4.70 14.53
N GLU A 65 -15.97 -5.10 15.27
CA GLU A 65 -14.64 -4.47 15.22
C GLU A 65 -14.04 -4.58 13.80
N SER A 66 -14.09 -5.77 13.19
CA SER A 66 -13.57 -6.01 11.84
C SER A 66 -14.30 -5.18 10.79
N LYS A 67 -15.64 -5.13 10.83
CA LYS A 67 -16.43 -4.31 9.91
C LYS A 67 -16.20 -2.82 10.12
N THR A 68 -16.15 -2.37 11.36
CA THR A 68 -15.82 -0.97 11.66
C THR A 68 -14.44 -0.61 11.13
N PHE A 69 -13.47 -1.52 11.27
CA PHE A 69 -12.10 -1.32 10.80
C PHE A 69 -12.06 -1.08 9.29
N ILE A 70 -12.71 -1.92 8.49
CA ILE A 70 -12.73 -1.77 7.02
C ILE A 70 -13.59 -0.58 6.56
N GLU A 71 -14.67 -0.24 7.28
CA GLU A 71 -15.49 0.94 6.98
C GLU A 71 -14.70 2.26 7.11
N LEU A 72 -13.76 2.34 8.05
CA LEU A 72 -12.89 3.50 8.20
C LEU A 72 -12.00 3.76 6.98
N TYR A 73 -11.79 2.74 6.13
CA TYR A 73 -11.09 2.86 4.85
C TYR A 73 -12.01 2.93 3.63
N GLY A 74 -13.31 3.18 3.81
CA GLY A 74 -14.25 3.38 2.72
C GLY A 74 -14.95 2.11 2.24
N ILE A 75 -14.57 0.92 2.73
CA ILE A 75 -15.18 -0.35 2.33
C ILE A 75 -16.54 -0.51 3.04
N LYS A 76 -17.62 -0.45 2.27
CA LYS A 76 -18.97 -0.56 2.82
C LYS A 76 -19.25 -1.93 3.40
N THR A 77 -19.97 -1.98 4.53
CA THR A 77 -20.40 -3.23 5.15
C THR A 77 -21.90 -3.25 5.45
N THR A 78 -22.42 -4.44 5.72
CA THR A 78 -23.72 -4.59 6.39
C THR A 78 -23.50 -4.36 7.88
N LYS A 79 -24.00 -3.23 8.40
CA LYS A 79 -23.81 -2.85 9.80
C LYS A 79 -24.47 -3.84 10.75
N PRO A 80 -23.71 -4.54 11.61
CA PRO A 80 -24.27 -5.48 12.58
C PRO A 80 -24.73 -4.74 13.83
N PHE A 81 -25.88 -5.15 14.38
CA PHE A 81 -26.41 -4.67 15.64
C PHE A 81 -26.49 -5.81 16.65
N VAL A 82 -25.98 -5.59 17.87
CA VAL A 82 -25.97 -6.63 18.92
C VAL A 82 -27.31 -6.74 19.60
N ALA A 83 -27.81 -7.97 19.71
CA ALA A 83 -28.97 -8.34 20.51
C ALA A 83 -28.59 -9.40 21.52
N GLU A 84 -28.73 -9.08 22.80
CA GLU A 84 -28.41 -9.97 23.94
C GLU A 84 -29.58 -10.88 24.30
N ASN A 85 -30.79 -10.51 23.86
CA ASN A 85 -32.02 -11.26 24.08
C ASN A 85 -32.97 -11.15 22.89
N GLU A 86 -34.01 -11.96 22.89
CA GLU A 86 -34.98 -12.07 21.78
C GLU A 86 -35.79 -10.80 21.54
N GLU A 87 -36.14 -10.05 22.60
CA GLU A 87 -36.92 -8.83 22.49
C GLU A 87 -36.08 -7.72 21.80
N LYS A 88 -34.80 -7.62 22.17
CA LYS A 88 -33.86 -6.69 21.55
C LYS A 88 -33.61 -7.06 20.09
N ALA A 89 -33.52 -8.37 19.76
CA ALA A 89 -33.38 -8.84 18.39
C ALA A 89 -34.57 -8.43 17.52
N VAL A 90 -35.79 -8.60 18.01
CA VAL A 90 -37.01 -8.19 17.31
C VAL A 90 -37.04 -6.67 17.09
N LYS A 91 -36.81 -5.86 18.14
CA LYS A 91 -36.80 -4.39 18.04
C LYS A 91 -35.78 -3.88 17.03
N ILE A 92 -34.60 -4.48 17.02
CA ILE A 92 -33.55 -4.13 16.04
C ILE A 92 -34.03 -4.48 14.63
N SER A 93 -34.61 -5.68 14.42
CA SER A 93 -35.09 -6.12 13.11
C SER A 93 -36.19 -5.22 12.55
N GLU A 94 -37.13 -4.80 13.41
CA GLU A 94 -38.17 -3.84 13.05
C GLU A 94 -37.58 -2.47 12.64
N LYS A 95 -36.59 -2.01 13.38
CA LYS A 95 -35.93 -0.72 13.11
C LYS A 95 -35.18 -0.71 11.78
N ILE A 96 -34.44 -1.76 11.45
CA ILE A 96 -33.65 -1.85 10.21
C ILE A 96 -34.46 -2.34 9.01
N GLY A 97 -35.65 -2.90 9.27
CA GLY A 97 -36.60 -3.44 8.28
C GLY A 97 -36.21 -4.82 7.75
N TYR A 98 -37.21 -5.63 7.52
CA TYR A 98 -37.09 -7.01 6.99
C TYR A 98 -36.77 -7.02 5.48
N PRO A 99 -36.20 -8.12 4.94
CA PRO A 99 -35.65 -9.26 5.68
C PRO A 99 -34.31 -8.93 6.36
N VAL A 100 -33.98 -9.70 7.42
CA VAL A 100 -32.75 -9.57 8.17
C VAL A 100 -31.97 -10.89 8.22
N VAL A 101 -30.69 -10.76 8.54
CA VAL A 101 -29.78 -11.89 8.82
C VAL A 101 -29.46 -11.89 10.31
N MET A 102 -29.47 -13.06 10.93
CA MET A 102 -29.06 -13.29 12.30
C MET A 102 -27.80 -14.16 12.32
N LYS A 103 -26.78 -13.71 13.08
CA LYS A 103 -25.54 -14.46 13.28
C LYS A 103 -25.24 -14.58 14.77
N ILE A 104 -24.72 -15.74 15.20
CA ILE A 104 -24.28 -15.94 16.59
C ILE A 104 -23.10 -15.01 16.91
N LEU A 105 -23.08 -14.42 18.09
CA LEU A 105 -22.01 -13.58 18.58
C LEU A 105 -21.24 -14.29 19.71
N SER A 106 -20.06 -14.78 19.39
CA SER A 106 -19.15 -15.44 20.35
C SER A 106 -17.70 -15.24 19.90
N PRO A 107 -16.77 -14.91 20.81
CA PRO A 107 -15.35 -14.82 20.50
C PRO A 107 -14.70 -16.16 20.12
N GLN A 108 -15.23 -17.27 20.62
CA GLN A 108 -14.68 -18.60 20.39
C GLN A 108 -15.28 -19.32 19.18
N ILE A 109 -16.43 -18.87 18.66
CA ILE A 109 -17.08 -19.47 17.51
C ILE A 109 -16.68 -18.72 16.25
N THR A 110 -15.66 -19.20 15.56
CA THR A 110 -15.11 -18.59 14.33
C THR A 110 -15.82 -19.08 13.07
N HIS A 111 -16.19 -20.38 13.00
CA HIS A 111 -16.91 -20.99 11.87
C HIS A 111 -18.41 -21.07 12.16
N LYS A 112 -19.09 -19.92 12.13
CA LYS A 112 -20.49 -19.77 12.53
C LYS A 112 -21.45 -20.66 11.72
N THR A 113 -21.18 -20.84 10.43
CA THR A 113 -22.04 -21.60 9.51
C THR A 113 -22.08 -23.09 9.86
N GLU A 114 -20.96 -23.69 10.26
CA GLU A 114 -20.85 -25.11 10.60
C GLU A 114 -21.71 -25.51 11.80
N ILE A 115 -21.88 -24.60 12.74
CA ILE A 115 -22.73 -24.82 13.90
C ILE A 115 -24.19 -24.39 13.69
N GLY A 116 -24.54 -23.91 12.48
CA GLY A 116 -25.83 -23.29 12.19
C GLY A 116 -26.05 -21.97 12.92
N GLY A 117 -24.96 -21.25 13.15
CA GLY A 117 -24.92 -19.92 13.79
C GLY A 117 -25.17 -18.76 12.82
N VAL A 118 -25.63 -19.02 11.59
CA VAL A 118 -26.06 -18.02 10.62
C VAL A 118 -27.40 -18.41 10.06
N VAL A 119 -28.39 -17.52 10.11
CA VAL A 119 -29.71 -17.71 9.51
C VAL A 119 -30.07 -16.48 8.69
N LEU A 120 -30.43 -16.75 7.43
CA LEU A 120 -30.73 -15.72 6.42
C LEU A 120 -32.25 -15.58 6.26
N ASP A 121 -32.70 -14.52 5.64
CA ASP A 121 -34.05 -14.26 5.13
C ASP A 121 -35.14 -14.30 6.20
N LEU A 122 -34.85 -13.77 7.39
CA LEU A 122 -35.87 -13.65 8.45
C LEU A 122 -36.80 -12.46 8.12
N LYS A 123 -38.11 -12.76 7.96
CA LYS A 123 -39.11 -11.83 7.41
C LYS A 123 -40.05 -11.23 8.45
N SER A 124 -40.01 -11.72 9.68
CA SER A 124 -40.93 -11.26 10.73
C SER A 124 -40.31 -11.32 12.12
N GLY A 125 -40.85 -10.53 13.05
CA GLY A 125 -40.46 -10.59 14.47
C GLY A 125 -40.68 -11.96 15.11
N THR A 126 -41.72 -12.69 14.68
CA THR A 126 -41.99 -14.06 15.14
C THR A 126 -40.85 -15.01 14.73
N GLU A 127 -40.41 -14.94 13.46
CA GLU A 127 -39.28 -15.73 12.98
C GLU A 127 -38.00 -15.38 13.71
N VAL A 128 -37.71 -14.08 13.88
CA VAL A 128 -36.55 -13.60 14.61
C VAL A 128 -36.51 -14.13 16.04
N LYS A 129 -37.64 -14.06 16.75
CA LYS A 129 -37.78 -14.56 18.12
C LYS A 129 -37.54 -16.07 18.23
N LYS A 130 -38.16 -16.85 17.33
CA LYS A 130 -37.99 -18.30 17.26
C LYS A 130 -36.52 -18.66 16.96
N THR A 131 -35.98 -18.07 15.92
CA THR A 131 -34.60 -18.32 15.47
C THR A 131 -33.58 -17.97 16.55
N PHE A 132 -33.78 -16.89 17.29
CA PHE A 132 -32.88 -16.51 18.40
C PHE A 132 -32.76 -17.65 19.43
N LYS A 133 -33.92 -18.18 19.89
CA LYS A 133 -33.94 -19.29 20.88
C LYS A 133 -33.25 -20.53 20.35
N GLU A 134 -33.57 -20.93 19.13
CA GLU A 134 -33.02 -22.12 18.49
C GLU A 134 -31.52 -21.99 18.27
N MET A 135 -31.03 -20.79 17.84
CA MET A 135 -29.62 -20.53 17.60
C MET A 135 -28.82 -20.59 18.89
N ILE A 136 -29.29 -19.93 19.96
CA ILE A 136 -28.60 -19.94 21.26
C ILE A 136 -28.55 -21.38 21.83
N LYS A 137 -29.66 -22.16 21.74
CA LYS A 137 -29.70 -23.55 22.17
C LYS A 137 -28.67 -24.39 21.42
N ARG A 138 -28.68 -24.31 20.08
CA ARG A 138 -27.75 -25.05 19.19
C ARG A 138 -26.30 -24.71 19.43
N ALA A 139 -26.01 -23.42 19.64
CA ALA A 139 -24.65 -22.95 19.94
C ALA A 139 -24.13 -23.53 21.26
N LYS A 140 -24.98 -23.60 22.31
CA LYS A 140 -24.62 -24.21 23.60
C LYS A 140 -24.40 -25.72 23.49
N GLU A 141 -25.19 -26.42 22.65
CA GLU A 141 -25.04 -27.85 22.42
C GLU A 141 -23.75 -28.19 21.66
N LYS A 142 -23.42 -27.42 20.61
CA LYS A 142 -22.27 -27.70 19.74
C LYS A 142 -20.95 -27.10 20.23
N ALA A 143 -21.01 -26.08 21.08
CA ALA A 143 -19.83 -25.39 21.65
C ALA A 143 -20.11 -25.03 23.11
N PRO A 144 -20.15 -26.02 24.02
CA PRO A 144 -20.57 -25.82 25.43
C PRO A 144 -19.64 -24.87 26.19
N ASP A 145 -18.36 -24.85 25.85
CA ASP A 145 -17.34 -24.00 26.49
C ASP A 145 -17.26 -22.59 25.90
N ALA A 146 -18.00 -22.30 24.83
CA ALA A 146 -17.96 -21.00 24.19
C ALA A 146 -18.82 -19.97 24.91
N LYS A 147 -18.23 -18.80 25.20
CA LYS A 147 -18.98 -17.67 25.74
C LYS A 147 -19.86 -17.04 24.68
N ILE A 148 -21.17 -17.25 24.79
CA ILE A 148 -22.15 -16.67 23.87
C ILE A 148 -22.56 -15.29 24.41
N LEU A 149 -22.33 -14.24 23.62
CA LEU A 149 -22.64 -12.85 23.97
C LEU A 149 -24.02 -12.40 23.44
N GLY A 150 -24.69 -13.26 22.68
CA GLY A 150 -25.96 -12.98 22.00
C GLY A 150 -25.90 -13.28 20.50
N VAL A 151 -26.59 -12.45 19.74
CA VAL A 151 -26.58 -12.52 18.27
C VAL A 151 -26.31 -11.15 17.67
N THR A 152 -25.86 -11.10 16.42
CA THR A 152 -25.89 -9.89 15.61
C THR A 152 -27.05 -9.95 14.61
N ILE A 153 -27.74 -8.83 14.42
CA ILE A 153 -28.78 -8.63 13.43
C ILE A 153 -28.28 -7.61 12.41
N GLN A 154 -28.43 -7.92 11.15
CA GLN A 154 -28.04 -7.01 10.06
C GLN A 154 -29.05 -7.07 8.91
N LYS A 155 -29.12 -5.99 8.12
CA LYS A 155 -29.96 -5.95 6.92
C LYS A 155 -29.54 -7.03 5.94
N MET A 156 -30.49 -7.78 5.40
CA MET A 156 -30.19 -8.71 4.32
C MET A 156 -29.97 -7.92 3.02
N VAL A 157 -28.83 -8.15 2.40
CA VAL A 157 -28.56 -7.66 1.04
C VAL A 157 -29.23 -8.62 0.07
N LYS A 158 -30.08 -8.11 -0.82
CA LYS A 158 -30.62 -8.91 -1.91
C LYS A 158 -29.47 -9.35 -2.79
N ASN A 159 -29.29 -10.64 -2.93
CA ASN A 159 -28.17 -11.22 -3.71
C ASN A 159 -28.45 -11.04 -5.21
N SER A 160 -28.22 -9.83 -5.72
CA SER A 160 -28.34 -9.48 -7.15
C SER A 160 -26.97 -9.20 -7.79
N GLY A 161 -25.89 -9.69 -7.18
CA GLY A 161 -24.53 -9.45 -7.62
C GLY A 161 -23.65 -10.68 -7.57
N TYR A 162 -22.38 -10.48 -7.83
CA TYR A 162 -21.36 -11.51 -7.76
C TYR A 162 -20.73 -11.54 -6.36
N GLU A 163 -20.47 -12.73 -5.86
CA GLU A 163 -19.72 -12.93 -4.62
C GLU A 163 -18.22 -12.92 -4.95
N LEU A 164 -17.50 -11.98 -4.35
CA LEU A 164 -16.05 -11.85 -4.46
C LEU A 164 -15.39 -12.16 -3.12
N ILE A 165 -14.12 -12.51 -3.17
CA ILE A 165 -13.24 -12.57 -2.01
C ILE A 165 -12.13 -11.52 -2.17
N MET A 166 -11.85 -10.82 -1.09
CA MET A 166 -10.71 -9.93 -0.97
C MET A 166 -10.03 -10.17 0.37
N GLY A 167 -8.78 -10.57 0.33
CA GLY A 167 -8.03 -10.93 1.53
C GLY A 167 -6.61 -10.43 1.51
N SER A 168 -5.99 -10.43 2.68
CA SER A 168 -4.56 -10.18 2.83
C SER A 168 -3.99 -11.10 3.90
N LYS A 169 -2.73 -11.49 3.69
CA LYS A 169 -1.97 -12.26 4.65
C LYS A 169 -0.51 -11.85 4.61
N LYS A 170 0.13 -11.78 5.78
CA LYS A 170 1.58 -11.62 5.85
C LYS A 170 2.28 -12.91 5.47
N ASP A 171 3.12 -12.81 4.46
CA ASP A 171 4.07 -13.85 4.07
C ASP A 171 5.43 -13.56 4.73
N PRO A 172 6.15 -14.59 5.23
CA PRO A 172 7.45 -14.39 5.89
C PRO A 172 8.54 -13.79 5.01
N VAL A 173 8.43 -13.95 3.69
CA VAL A 173 9.44 -13.48 2.72
C VAL A 173 8.99 -12.19 2.04
N PHE A 174 7.72 -12.14 1.63
CA PHE A 174 7.18 -11.04 0.82
C PHE A 174 6.41 -9.99 1.63
N GLY A 175 6.31 -10.14 2.95
CA GLY A 175 5.46 -9.25 3.74
C GLY A 175 3.98 -9.42 3.41
N SER A 176 3.20 -8.35 3.43
CA SER A 176 1.76 -8.46 3.17
C SER A 176 1.47 -8.73 1.69
N VAL A 177 0.58 -9.70 1.45
CA VAL A 177 0.11 -10.11 0.12
C VAL A 177 -1.39 -9.89 0.05
N ILE A 178 -1.87 -9.33 -1.06
CA ILE A 178 -3.31 -9.15 -1.35
C ILE A 178 -3.78 -10.28 -2.24
N LEU A 179 -4.96 -10.81 -1.95
CA LEU A 179 -5.66 -11.82 -2.73
C LEU A 179 -7.01 -11.26 -3.18
N PHE A 180 -7.36 -11.50 -4.45
CA PHE A 180 -8.66 -11.17 -5.03
C PHE A 180 -9.16 -12.33 -5.90
N GLY A 181 -10.48 -12.58 -5.95
CA GLY A 181 -11.08 -13.59 -6.79
C GLY A 181 -12.58 -13.79 -6.54
N LEU A 182 -13.11 -14.90 -7.07
CA LEU A 182 -14.49 -15.32 -6.79
C LEU A 182 -14.63 -15.78 -5.33
N GLY A 183 -15.68 -15.31 -4.68
CA GLY A 183 -16.04 -15.61 -3.31
C GLY A 183 -17.11 -16.68 -3.16
N GLY A 184 -17.64 -16.81 -1.93
CA GLY A 184 -18.72 -17.74 -1.61
C GLY A 184 -18.35 -19.19 -1.83
N ILE A 185 -19.35 -20.01 -2.20
CA ILE A 185 -19.19 -21.46 -2.46
C ILE A 185 -18.28 -21.77 -3.65
N TYR A 186 -18.06 -20.81 -4.53
CA TYR A 186 -17.22 -20.97 -5.72
C TYR A 186 -15.72 -20.91 -5.43
N THR A 187 -15.32 -20.39 -4.26
CA THR A 187 -13.91 -20.23 -3.87
C THR A 187 -13.15 -21.55 -3.88
N GLU A 188 -13.76 -22.61 -3.35
CA GLU A 188 -13.15 -23.93 -3.26
C GLU A 188 -13.17 -24.68 -4.59
N LEU A 189 -14.26 -24.51 -5.36
CA LEU A 189 -14.48 -25.25 -6.60
C LEU A 189 -13.60 -24.74 -7.75
N PHE A 190 -13.52 -23.42 -7.94
CA PHE A 190 -12.83 -22.83 -9.09
C PHE A 190 -11.40 -22.38 -8.81
N LYS A 191 -11.03 -22.23 -7.53
CA LYS A 191 -9.73 -21.72 -7.09
C LYS A 191 -9.29 -20.45 -7.87
N ASP A 192 -10.30 -19.64 -8.22
CA ASP A 192 -10.12 -18.42 -9.00
C ASP A 192 -9.59 -17.31 -8.09
N ARG A 193 -8.29 -17.12 -8.14
CA ARG A 193 -7.63 -16.10 -7.31
C ARG A 193 -6.41 -15.54 -8.01
N SER A 194 -6.20 -14.25 -7.83
CA SER A 194 -4.99 -13.53 -8.23
C SER A 194 -4.36 -12.86 -7.03
N ILE A 195 -3.05 -12.71 -7.08
CA ILE A 195 -2.25 -12.17 -5.98
C ILE A 195 -1.58 -10.88 -6.44
N GLY A 196 -1.50 -9.91 -5.51
CA GLY A 196 -0.74 -8.68 -5.68
C GLY A 196 -0.05 -8.27 -4.39
N PHE A 197 0.80 -7.26 -4.50
CA PHE A 197 1.54 -6.70 -3.37
C PHE A 197 1.09 -5.26 -3.11
N PRO A 198 0.82 -4.87 -1.84
CA PRO A 198 0.59 -3.48 -1.52
C PRO A 198 1.91 -2.68 -1.63
N PRO A 199 1.88 -1.38 -1.99
CA PRO A 199 0.70 -0.58 -2.32
C PRO A 199 0.13 -0.85 -3.72
N LEU A 200 -1.18 -0.64 -3.87
CA LEU A 200 -1.84 -0.68 -5.18
C LEU A 200 -2.23 0.74 -5.62
N ASN A 201 -2.13 0.99 -6.93
CA ASN A 201 -2.87 2.04 -7.62
C ASN A 201 -3.99 1.41 -8.47
N GLN A 202 -4.80 2.22 -9.14
CA GLN A 202 -5.90 1.71 -9.97
C GLN A 202 -5.42 0.77 -11.07
N THR A 203 -4.30 1.07 -11.73
CA THR A 203 -3.72 0.24 -12.79
C THR A 203 -3.32 -1.13 -12.26
N LEU A 204 -2.64 -1.19 -11.12
CA LEU A 204 -2.23 -2.46 -10.50
C LEU A 204 -3.43 -3.25 -9.99
N ALA A 205 -4.42 -2.57 -9.40
CA ALA A 205 -5.68 -3.20 -8.98
C ALA A 205 -6.41 -3.83 -10.17
N HIS A 206 -6.57 -3.07 -11.27
CA HIS A 206 -7.17 -3.57 -12.51
C HIS A 206 -6.48 -4.85 -13.01
N ARG A 207 -5.16 -4.88 -13.04
CA ARG A 207 -4.36 -6.03 -13.48
C ARG A 207 -4.53 -7.27 -12.60
N ILE A 208 -4.71 -7.09 -11.29
CA ILE A 208 -5.01 -8.21 -10.38
C ILE A 208 -6.38 -8.77 -10.70
N ILE A 209 -7.38 -7.91 -10.92
CA ILE A 209 -8.75 -8.29 -11.26
C ILE A 209 -8.78 -9.01 -12.62
N GLU A 210 -8.12 -8.45 -13.65
CA GLU A 210 -8.06 -8.98 -15.03
C GLU A 210 -7.54 -10.43 -15.09
N LYS A 211 -6.68 -10.83 -14.17
CA LYS A 211 -6.10 -12.18 -14.09
C LYS A 211 -7.08 -13.23 -13.54
N THR A 212 -8.27 -12.82 -13.08
CA THR A 212 -9.27 -13.73 -12.48
C THR A 212 -10.41 -14.03 -13.46
N LYS A 213 -11.06 -15.17 -13.28
CA LYS A 213 -12.33 -15.47 -13.98
C LYS A 213 -13.45 -14.52 -13.53
N ALA A 214 -13.34 -14.00 -12.30
CA ALA A 214 -14.26 -12.97 -11.81
C ALA A 214 -14.35 -11.78 -12.77
N TYR A 215 -13.27 -11.38 -13.42
CA TYR A 215 -13.24 -10.28 -14.38
C TYR A 215 -14.25 -10.42 -15.50
N GLU A 216 -14.34 -11.60 -16.12
CA GLU A 216 -15.31 -11.85 -17.18
C GLU A 216 -16.77 -11.84 -16.69
N LEU A 217 -17.00 -12.25 -15.46
CA LEU A 217 -18.32 -12.17 -14.84
C LEU A 217 -18.70 -10.73 -14.53
N LEU A 218 -17.77 -9.93 -14.02
CA LEU A 218 -17.99 -8.53 -13.65
C LEU A 218 -18.32 -7.63 -14.85
N LYS A 219 -17.90 -8.01 -16.05
CA LYS A 219 -18.30 -7.37 -17.32
C LYS A 219 -19.76 -7.61 -17.71
N GLY A 220 -20.47 -8.41 -16.94
CA GLY A 220 -21.86 -8.79 -17.17
C GLY A 220 -22.01 -10.13 -17.90
N PHE A 221 -22.74 -11.06 -17.28
CA PHE A 221 -22.96 -12.39 -17.82
C PHE A 221 -24.42 -12.84 -17.62
N ARG A 222 -25.06 -13.29 -18.71
CA ARG A 222 -26.41 -13.94 -18.72
C ARG A 222 -27.48 -13.23 -17.89
N GLY A 223 -27.66 -11.91 -18.10
CA GLY A 223 -28.75 -11.14 -17.45
C GLY A 223 -28.39 -10.54 -16.07
N ILE A 224 -27.19 -10.79 -15.57
CA ILE A 224 -26.62 -10.03 -14.44
C ILE A 224 -25.97 -8.78 -15.03
N LYS A 225 -26.29 -7.62 -14.44
CA LYS A 225 -25.80 -6.33 -14.90
C LYS A 225 -24.30 -6.17 -14.67
N LEU A 226 -23.69 -5.33 -15.50
CA LEU A 226 -22.31 -4.87 -15.34
C LEU A 226 -22.08 -4.35 -13.92
N VAL A 227 -20.94 -4.71 -13.35
CA VAL A 227 -20.43 -4.10 -12.12
C VAL A 227 -19.59 -2.88 -12.48
N ASP A 228 -19.68 -1.83 -11.68
CA ASP A 228 -18.78 -0.67 -11.81
C ASP A 228 -17.35 -1.10 -11.46
N MET A 229 -16.56 -1.43 -12.50
CA MET A 229 -15.18 -1.89 -12.34
C MET A 229 -14.31 -0.87 -11.59
N LYS A 230 -14.54 0.41 -11.84
CA LYS A 230 -13.80 1.47 -11.16
C LYS A 230 -13.97 1.42 -9.65
N LYS A 231 -15.18 1.12 -9.16
CA LYS A 231 -15.42 0.91 -7.72
C LYS A 231 -14.69 -0.29 -7.16
N VAL A 232 -14.58 -1.38 -7.93
CA VAL A 232 -13.82 -2.56 -7.50
C VAL A 232 -12.35 -2.21 -7.34
N GLU A 233 -11.78 -1.50 -8.32
CA GLU A 233 -10.40 -1.00 -8.30
C GLU A 233 -10.16 -0.05 -7.11
N GLU A 234 -11.03 0.95 -6.92
CA GLU A 234 -10.97 1.88 -5.81
C GLU A 234 -11.00 1.15 -4.45
N THR A 235 -11.90 0.18 -4.31
CA THR A 235 -12.00 -0.63 -3.08
C THR A 235 -10.73 -1.45 -2.83
N MET A 236 -10.10 -1.99 -3.88
CA MET A 236 -8.82 -2.69 -3.75
C MET A 236 -7.68 -1.75 -3.35
N VAL A 237 -7.67 -0.52 -3.86
CA VAL A 237 -6.68 0.50 -3.48
C VAL A 237 -6.87 0.92 -2.02
N GLU A 238 -8.11 1.15 -1.57
CA GLU A 238 -8.45 1.44 -0.17
C GLU A 238 -8.07 0.29 0.75
N PHE A 239 -8.32 -0.96 0.34
CA PHE A 239 -7.90 -2.15 1.07
C PHE A 239 -6.39 -2.28 1.17
N SER A 240 -5.67 -1.98 0.10
CA SER A 240 -4.21 -1.94 0.08
C SER A 240 -3.66 -0.91 1.08
N GLN A 241 -4.27 0.28 1.13
CA GLN A 241 -3.89 1.33 2.08
C GLN A 241 -4.15 0.92 3.53
N LEU A 242 -5.29 0.25 3.78
CA LEU A 242 -5.60 -0.30 5.11
C LEU A 242 -4.49 -1.22 5.61
N ILE A 243 -3.96 -2.09 4.75
CA ILE A 243 -2.89 -3.03 5.09
C ILE A 243 -1.59 -2.29 5.42
N ILE A 244 -1.23 -1.30 4.62
CA ILE A 244 0.00 -0.51 4.81
C ILE A 244 -0.03 0.28 6.11
N ASP A 245 -1.15 0.91 6.41
CA ASP A 245 -1.30 1.78 7.58
C ASP A 245 -1.36 1.01 8.90
N ASN A 246 -1.63 -0.29 8.86
CA ASN A 246 -1.85 -1.11 10.05
C ASN A 246 -0.95 -2.36 10.07
N PRO A 247 0.34 -2.20 10.37
CA PRO A 247 1.29 -3.31 10.42
C PRO A 247 0.97 -4.35 11.50
N GLU A 248 0.09 -4.03 12.46
CA GLU A 248 -0.41 -4.97 13.46
C GLU A 248 -1.37 -6.01 12.87
N VAL A 249 -1.87 -5.80 11.67
CA VAL A 249 -2.76 -6.75 11.01
C VAL A 249 -1.95 -7.85 10.34
N LYS A 250 -2.20 -9.11 10.73
CA LYS A 250 -1.57 -10.29 10.17
C LYS A 250 -2.35 -10.85 8.98
N GLU A 251 -3.68 -10.87 9.11
CA GLU A 251 -4.56 -11.45 8.08
C GLU A 251 -5.89 -10.68 8.07
N ILE A 252 -6.41 -10.42 6.88
CA ILE A 252 -7.77 -9.93 6.66
C ILE A 252 -8.43 -10.84 5.64
N ASP A 253 -9.67 -11.22 5.92
CA ASP A 253 -10.53 -11.94 4.99
C ASP A 253 -11.89 -11.25 4.91
N ILE A 254 -12.26 -10.79 3.71
CA ILE A 254 -13.56 -10.22 3.37
C ILE A 254 -14.23 -11.20 2.42
N ASN A 255 -15.16 -12.01 2.95
CA ASN A 255 -15.82 -13.07 2.20
C ASN A 255 -17.22 -13.37 2.77
N PRO A 256 -18.30 -13.11 1.97
CA PRO A 256 -18.27 -12.53 0.63
C PRO A 256 -18.27 -11.00 0.62
N LEU A 257 -17.65 -10.44 -0.41
CA LEU A 257 -17.82 -9.07 -0.86
C LEU A 257 -18.80 -9.09 -2.04
N ILE A 258 -20.01 -8.57 -1.85
CA ILE A 258 -21.03 -8.56 -2.91
C ILE A 258 -20.80 -7.40 -3.84
N ALA A 259 -20.55 -7.70 -5.10
CA ALA A 259 -20.41 -6.74 -6.19
C ALA A 259 -21.69 -6.68 -7.01
N SER A 260 -22.41 -5.57 -6.95
CA SER A 260 -23.61 -5.27 -7.72
C SER A 260 -23.36 -4.14 -8.72
N GLU A 261 -24.36 -3.82 -9.55
CA GLU A 261 -24.26 -2.73 -10.55
C GLU A 261 -23.71 -1.42 -9.97
N ASN A 262 -24.17 -1.04 -8.79
CA ASN A 262 -23.89 0.27 -8.22
C ASN A 262 -23.14 0.23 -6.88
N ASP A 263 -22.87 -0.93 -6.31
CA ASP A 263 -22.33 -0.99 -4.96
C ASP A 263 -21.49 -2.25 -4.70
N LEU A 264 -20.46 -2.08 -3.85
CA LEU A 264 -19.71 -3.18 -3.26
C LEU A 264 -19.99 -3.18 -1.75
N VAL A 265 -20.40 -4.34 -1.21
CA VAL A 265 -20.76 -4.44 0.21
C VAL A 265 -20.17 -5.71 0.82
N ALA A 266 -19.33 -5.57 1.83
CA ALA A 266 -18.82 -6.68 2.61
C ALA A 266 -19.88 -7.23 3.56
N LEU A 267 -20.25 -8.50 3.39
CA LEU A 267 -21.22 -9.16 4.26
C LEU A 267 -20.56 -9.73 5.51
N ASP A 268 -19.29 -10.11 5.39
CA ASP A 268 -18.48 -10.57 6.51
C ASP A 268 -17.04 -10.07 6.38
N ALA A 269 -16.39 -9.88 7.53
CA ALA A 269 -15.00 -9.48 7.60
C ALA A 269 -14.36 -10.12 8.83
N ARG A 270 -13.17 -10.68 8.66
CA ARG A 270 -12.36 -11.26 9.72
C ARG A 270 -10.99 -10.62 9.69
N ILE A 271 -10.51 -10.17 10.85
CA ILE A 271 -9.16 -9.59 11.01
C ILE A 271 -8.44 -10.35 12.11
N ILE A 272 -7.24 -10.81 11.79
CA ILE A 272 -6.31 -11.46 12.74
C ILE A 272 -5.15 -10.50 12.95
N LEU A 273 -4.79 -10.27 14.21
CA LEU A 273 -3.71 -9.40 14.62
C LEU A 273 -2.41 -10.18 14.78
N ASP A 274 -1.31 -9.51 14.53
CA ASP A 274 0.03 -10.01 14.80
C ASP A 274 0.33 -9.84 16.30
N LYS A 275 0.87 -10.88 16.92
CA LYS A 275 1.28 -10.83 18.35
C LYS A 275 2.53 -10.00 18.56
N GLU A 276 3.40 -10.00 17.57
CA GLU A 276 4.69 -9.32 17.58
C GLU A 276 4.87 -8.54 16.26
N PRO A 277 4.10 -7.46 16.05
CA PRO A 277 4.20 -6.69 14.83
C PRO A 277 5.58 -6.05 14.69
N GLU A 278 6.15 -6.15 13.50
CA GLU A 278 7.36 -5.40 13.16
C GLU A 278 7.09 -3.90 13.22
N LYS A 279 7.99 -3.15 13.82
CA LYS A 279 7.87 -1.67 13.90
C LYS A 279 7.86 -1.03 12.51
N HIS A 280 8.62 -1.58 11.58
CA HIS A 280 8.75 -1.11 10.20
C HIS A 280 8.67 -2.32 9.27
N PRO A 281 7.45 -2.80 8.93
CA PRO A 281 7.32 -3.93 8.02
C PRO A 281 7.87 -3.54 6.65
N HIS A 282 8.72 -4.38 6.11
CA HIS A 282 9.23 -4.21 4.75
C HIS A 282 8.10 -4.47 3.75
N LEU A 283 7.79 -3.46 2.94
CA LEU A 283 6.91 -3.62 1.78
C LEU A 283 7.77 -4.06 0.58
N VAL A 284 7.28 -5.05 -0.18
CA VAL A 284 7.97 -5.49 -1.42
C VAL A 284 8.07 -4.34 -2.42
N ILE A 285 7.07 -3.47 -2.44
CA ILE A 285 7.04 -2.25 -3.24
C ILE A 285 6.86 -1.08 -2.28
N ALA A 286 7.90 -0.29 -2.08
CA ALA A 286 7.77 0.95 -1.31
C ALA A 286 6.97 1.98 -2.12
N PRO A 287 5.90 2.57 -1.56
CA PRO A 287 5.09 3.56 -2.26
C PRO A 287 5.89 4.82 -2.57
N TYR A 288 5.53 5.48 -3.68
CA TYR A 288 6.09 6.78 -4.01
C TYR A 288 5.77 7.81 -2.92
N PRO A 289 6.76 8.35 -2.20
CA PRO A 289 6.53 9.14 -0.99
C PRO A 289 6.13 10.58 -1.33
N THR A 290 4.88 10.80 -1.71
CA THR A 290 4.31 12.10 -2.10
C THR A 290 4.45 13.17 -1.03
N LYS A 291 4.56 12.78 0.25
CA LYS A 291 4.81 13.70 1.37
C LYS A 291 6.12 14.49 1.21
N TYR A 292 7.04 14.01 0.37
CA TYR A 292 8.30 14.69 0.08
C TYR A 292 8.24 15.53 -1.22
N ILE A 293 7.06 15.97 -1.65
CA ILE A 293 6.92 16.95 -2.72
C ILE A 293 6.83 18.35 -2.11
N LYS A 294 7.76 19.22 -2.47
CA LYS A 294 7.87 20.58 -1.94
C LYS A 294 8.19 21.59 -3.04
N SER A 295 7.52 22.72 -3.04
CA SER A 295 7.89 23.84 -3.91
C SER A 295 8.85 24.77 -3.17
N VAL A 296 9.96 25.16 -3.82
CA VAL A 296 10.94 26.09 -3.30
C VAL A 296 11.23 27.20 -4.33
N LYS A 297 11.81 28.29 -3.89
CA LYS A 297 12.21 29.41 -4.75
C LYS A 297 13.69 29.67 -4.57
N LEU A 298 14.45 29.64 -5.68
CA LEU A 298 15.87 29.95 -5.68
C LEU A 298 16.13 31.44 -5.52
N LYS A 299 17.40 31.81 -5.28
CA LYS A 299 17.83 33.23 -5.07
C LYS A 299 17.51 34.13 -6.25
N ASP A 300 17.48 33.61 -7.47
CA ASP A 300 17.13 34.34 -8.69
C ASP A 300 15.63 34.42 -8.95
N GLY A 301 14.82 33.86 -8.05
CA GLY A 301 13.36 33.82 -8.17
C GLY A 301 12.79 32.61 -8.90
N THR A 302 13.62 31.73 -9.46
CA THR A 302 13.17 30.51 -10.15
C THR A 302 12.40 29.61 -9.20
N LYS A 303 11.20 29.16 -9.62
CA LYS A 303 10.40 28.19 -8.89
C LYS A 303 10.90 26.78 -9.23
N VAL A 304 11.13 25.97 -8.21
CA VAL A 304 11.63 24.60 -8.31
C VAL A 304 10.70 23.68 -7.52
N ILE A 305 10.37 22.53 -8.08
CA ILE A 305 9.68 21.45 -7.37
C ILE A 305 10.75 20.44 -6.93
N LEU A 306 10.90 20.29 -5.62
CA LEU A 306 11.64 19.16 -5.05
C LEU A 306 10.67 18.00 -4.92
N ARG A 307 11.00 16.87 -5.52
CA ARG A 307 10.17 15.66 -5.46
C ARG A 307 11.02 14.39 -5.49
N PRO A 308 10.53 13.27 -4.98
CA PRO A 308 11.19 11.99 -5.19
C PRO A 308 11.37 11.70 -6.68
N ILE A 309 12.50 11.06 -7.03
CA ILE A 309 12.78 10.61 -8.40
C ILE A 309 11.85 9.45 -8.76
N LYS A 310 11.44 9.37 -10.03
CA LYS A 310 10.60 8.31 -10.57
C LYS A 310 11.33 7.53 -11.66
N PRO A 311 10.93 6.28 -11.95
CA PRO A 311 11.48 5.53 -13.07
C PRO A 311 11.38 6.27 -14.41
N GLU A 312 10.29 7.02 -14.64
CA GLU A 312 10.04 7.79 -15.85
C GLU A 312 11.00 8.97 -16.05
N ASP A 313 11.74 9.33 -15.01
CA ASP A 313 12.73 10.43 -15.08
C ASP A 313 14.02 10.05 -15.81
N GLU A 314 14.19 8.83 -16.28
CA GLU A 314 15.44 8.34 -16.89
C GLU A 314 15.99 9.26 -17.96
N MET A 315 15.15 9.74 -18.87
CA MET A 315 15.59 10.65 -19.94
C MET A 315 15.89 12.05 -19.42
N LEU A 316 15.10 12.54 -18.46
CA LEU A 316 15.37 13.84 -17.81
C LEU A 316 16.67 13.79 -17.00
N TRP A 317 16.94 12.65 -16.35
CA TRP A 317 18.18 12.41 -15.63
C TRP A 317 19.39 12.37 -16.58
N LEU A 318 19.25 11.71 -17.74
CA LEU A 318 20.30 11.70 -18.78
C LEU A 318 20.61 13.11 -19.28
N ASP A 319 19.59 13.92 -19.54
CA ASP A 319 19.78 15.30 -19.99
C ASP A 319 20.45 16.17 -18.91
N MET A 320 20.08 15.98 -17.65
CA MET A 320 20.77 16.61 -16.51
C MET A 320 22.23 16.18 -16.44
N PHE A 321 22.51 14.87 -16.53
CA PHE A 321 23.89 14.35 -16.49
C PHE A 321 24.76 14.94 -17.62
N LYS A 322 24.24 15.00 -18.85
CA LYS A 322 24.95 15.63 -20.00
C LYS A 322 25.25 17.11 -19.80
N SER A 323 24.57 17.78 -18.88
CA SER A 323 24.79 19.18 -18.56
C SER A 323 25.92 19.42 -17.54
N PHE A 324 26.45 18.35 -16.93
CA PHE A 324 27.53 18.45 -15.95
C PHE A 324 28.88 18.68 -16.59
N SER A 325 29.69 19.52 -15.99
CA SER A 325 31.13 19.63 -16.29
C SER A 325 31.86 18.35 -15.84
N MET A 326 33.05 18.13 -16.40
CA MET A 326 33.90 17.00 -15.98
C MET A 326 34.27 17.09 -14.49
N GLU A 327 34.39 18.29 -13.97
CA GLU A 327 34.67 18.55 -12.55
C GLU A 327 33.47 18.14 -11.68
N THR A 328 32.26 18.54 -12.05
CA THR A 328 31.00 18.13 -11.36
C THR A 328 30.81 16.62 -11.37
N VAL A 329 31.08 15.96 -12.51
CA VAL A 329 31.05 14.49 -12.60
C VAL A 329 32.06 13.87 -11.65
N ARG A 330 33.30 14.35 -11.63
CA ARG A 330 34.36 13.86 -10.75
C ARG A 330 34.00 14.06 -9.28
N TYR A 331 33.49 15.21 -8.89
CA TYR A 331 33.09 15.49 -7.51
C TYR A 331 31.94 14.58 -7.04
N ARG A 332 31.04 14.18 -7.97
CA ARG A 332 29.89 13.36 -7.62
C ARG A 332 30.20 11.86 -7.61
N PHE A 333 31.01 11.38 -8.58
CA PHE A 333 31.24 9.95 -8.81
C PHE A 333 32.64 9.48 -8.41
N PHE A 334 33.47 10.36 -7.94
CA PHE A 334 34.89 10.12 -7.56
C PHE A 334 35.76 9.60 -8.72
N ARG A 335 35.20 9.60 -9.91
CA ARG A 335 35.83 9.18 -11.16
C ARG A 335 35.21 9.91 -12.35
N ILE A 336 35.89 9.87 -13.46
CA ILE A 336 35.38 10.40 -14.72
C ILE A 336 34.41 9.34 -15.30
N VAL A 337 33.14 9.69 -15.44
CA VAL A 337 32.09 8.90 -16.10
C VAL A 337 31.74 9.62 -17.39
N LYS A 338 32.07 9.04 -18.55
CA LYS A 338 31.83 9.66 -19.86
C LYS A 338 30.44 9.30 -20.41
N GLU A 339 29.96 8.09 -20.14
CA GLU A 339 28.71 7.56 -20.65
C GLU A 339 27.90 6.94 -19.52
N THR A 340 26.59 7.04 -19.62
CA THR A 340 25.64 6.45 -18.68
C THR A 340 24.77 5.47 -19.46
N PRO A 341 25.13 4.17 -19.53
CA PRO A 341 24.34 3.16 -20.17
C PRO A 341 22.95 3.04 -19.52
N HIS A 342 21.99 2.42 -20.22
CA HIS A 342 20.61 2.28 -19.75
C HIS A 342 20.53 1.67 -18.35
N GLU A 343 21.27 0.60 -18.08
CA GLU A 343 21.30 -0.09 -16.79
C GLU A 343 21.68 0.84 -15.62
N LEU A 344 22.64 1.74 -15.87
CA LEU A 344 23.07 2.70 -14.85
C LEU A 344 21.99 3.76 -14.59
N ARG A 345 21.33 4.25 -15.64
CA ARG A 345 20.25 5.24 -15.53
C ARG A 345 19.05 4.65 -14.81
N THR A 346 18.64 3.43 -15.20
CA THR A 346 17.56 2.69 -14.53
C THR A 346 17.85 2.52 -13.05
N ARG A 347 19.09 2.13 -12.67
CA ARG A 347 19.47 2.02 -11.26
C ARG A 347 19.34 3.34 -10.49
N TYR A 348 19.58 4.49 -11.14
CA TYR A 348 19.45 5.79 -10.50
C TYR A 348 18.02 6.31 -10.45
N CYS A 349 17.12 5.85 -11.29
CA CYS A 349 15.74 6.33 -11.35
C CYS A 349 14.73 5.35 -10.72
N ASN A 350 14.94 4.05 -10.90
CA ASN A 350 14.11 3.01 -10.31
C ASN A 350 14.70 2.57 -8.96
N ILE A 351 14.37 3.29 -7.91
CA ILE A 351 14.89 3.09 -6.56
C ILE A 351 13.83 2.48 -5.64
N ASP A 352 14.28 1.70 -4.67
CA ASP A 352 13.45 1.23 -3.56
C ASP A 352 13.38 2.33 -2.49
N TYR A 353 12.22 3.00 -2.36
CA TYR A 353 12.04 4.13 -1.45
C TYR A 353 12.16 3.76 0.04
N ASP A 354 12.21 2.47 0.39
CA ASP A 354 12.56 2.02 1.74
C ASP A 354 14.06 1.98 1.99
N ARG A 355 14.86 1.85 0.92
CA ARG A 355 16.32 1.75 0.98
C ARG A 355 17.04 2.97 0.49
N GLU A 356 16.38 3.77 -0.33
CA GLU A 356 16.96 4.98 -0.89
C GLU A 356 15.87 6.03 -1.15
N ILE A 357 16.13 7.28 -0.79
CA ILE A 357 15.30 8.42 -1.17
C ILE A 357 16.13 9.35 -2.04
N GLY A 358 15.79 9.44 -3.32
CA GLY A 358 16.38 10.39 -4.25
C GLY A 358 15.42 11.55 -4.48
N ILE A 359 15.80 12.78 -4.12
CA ILE A 359 15.01 13.98 -4.37
C ILE A 359 15.61 14.74 -5.55
N VAL A 360 14.84 14.90 -6.60
CA VAL A 360 15.19 15.71 -7.77
C VAL A 360 14.65 17.12 -7.65
N ALA A 361 15.36 18.07 -8.23
CA ALA A 361 14.91 19.44 -8.44
C ALA A 361 14.41 19.59 -9.86
N GLU A 362 13.08 19.70 -10.02
CA GLU A 362 12.39 19.84 -11.29
C GLU A 362 12.05 21.33 -11.53
N ILE A 363 12.33 21.81 -12.74
CA ILE A 363 11.86 23.10 -13.25
C ILE A 363 11.04 22.86 -14.52
N GLU A 364 10.12 23.78 -14.77
CA GLU A 364 9.43 23.87 -16.06
C GLU A 364 9.96 25.09 -16.82
N LYS A 365 10.50 24.84 -18.02
CA LYS A 365 10.99 25.90 -18.91
C LYS A 365 10.48 25.63 -20.32
N ASP A 366 9.83 26.62 -20.92
CA ASP A 366 9.27 26.54 -22.30
C ASP A 366 8.30 25.33 -22.46
N GLY A 367 7.47 25.06 -21.42
CA GLY A 367 6.53 23.93 -21.40
C GLY A 367 7.19 22.54 -21.29
N LYS A 368 8.51 22.49 -21.01
CA LYS A 368 9.25 21.24 -20.84
C LYS A 368 9.82 21.13 -19.43
N LYS A 369 9.64 19.95 -18.84
CA LYS A 369 10.24 19.60 -17.56
C LYS A 369 11.74 19.35 -17.74
N LYS A 370 12.54 19.80 -16.77
CA LYS A 370 13.98 19.57 -16.70
C LYS A 370 14.40 19.31 -15.27
N LEU A 371 15.30 18.37 -15.07
CA LEU A 371 15.98 18.18 -13.80
C LEU A 371 17.26 19.04 -13.75
N ILE A 372 17.49 19.70 -12.63
CA ILE A 372 18.64 20.61 -12.44
C ILE A 372 19.53 20.18 -11.27
N GLY A 373 19.20 19.12 -10.58
CA GLY A 373 19.98 18.54 -9.49
C GLY A 373 19.27 17.38 -8.83
N VAL A 374 20.00 16.62 -8.05
CA VAL A 374 19.47 15.51 -7.24
C VAL A 374 20.25 15.40 -5.94
N THR A 375 19.54 15.15 -4.84
CA THR A 375 20.11 14.68 -3.57
C THR A 375 19.60 13.30 -3.27
N ARG A 376 20.42 12.46 -2.64
CA ARG A 376 20.08 11.08 -2.27
C ARG A 376 20.40 10.83 -0.82
N LEU A 377 19.57 10.03 -0.19
CA LEU A 377 19.75 9.50 1.14
C LEU A 377 19.64 7.97 1.05
N ILE A 378 20.75 7.27 1.30
CA ILE A 378 20.88 5.83 1.11
C ILE A 378 20.94 5.16 2.48
N PHE A 379 20.03 4.24 2.74
CA PHE A 379 19.94 3.48 3.99
C PHE A 379 20.69 2.15 3.84
N PHE A 380 21.43 1.76 4.86
CA PHE A 380 22.15 0.49 4.84
C PHE A 380 21.30 -0.63 5.47
N PRO A 381 21.27 -1.82 4.88
CA PRO A 381 20.61 -2.97 5.48
C PRO A 381 21.12 -3.23 6.91
N GLY A 382 20.21 -3.33 7.87
CA GLY A 382 20.54 -3.56 9.29
C GLY A 382 20.96 -2.31 10.08
N SER A 383 21.03 -1.13 9.47
CA SER A 383 21.26 0.14 10.18
C SER A 383 20.05 1.05 10.09
N THR A 384 19.28 1.13 11.15
CA THR A 384 18.15 2.08 11.28
C THR A 384 18.58 3.47 11.76
N GLU A 385 19.88 3.68 12.02
CA GLU A 385 20.38 4.89 12.68
C GLU A 385 21.18 5.81 11.79
N LYS A 386 21.77 5.29 10.69
CA LYS A 386 22.68 6.03 9.83
C LYS A 386 22.33 5.87 8.36
N ALA A 387 22.48 6.95 7.61
CA ALA A 387 22.35 6.94 6.15
C ALA A 387 23.46 7.77 5.48
N GLU A 388 23.84 7.36 4.28
CA GLU A 388 24.75 8.12 3.43
C GLU A 388 23.96 9.14 2.62
N PHE A 389 24.44 10.39 2.57
CA PHE A 389 23.89 11.37 1.65
C PHE A 389 24.87 11.71 0.53
N ALA A 390 24.32 12.03 -0.63
CA ALA A 390 25.09 12.52 -1.75
C ALA A 390 24.23 13.48 -2.57
N LEU A 391 24.82 14.55 -3.10
CA LEU A 391 24.09 15.52 -3.92
C LEU A 391 24.91 15.97 -5.13
N VAL A 392 24.22 16.43 -6.14
CA VAL A 392 24.79 17.13 -7.30
C VAL A 392 23.78 18.15 -7.81
N VAL A 393 24.32 19.29 -8.25
CA VAL A 393 23.57 20.35 -8.90
C VAL A 393 24.23 20.63 -10.26
N SER A 394 23.43 20.82 -11.31
CA SER A 394 23.92 21.18 -12.63
C SER A 394 24.66 22.54 -12.60
N ASP A 395 25.80 22.66 -13.30
CA ASP A 395 26.71 23.77 -13.20
C ASP A 395 26.06 25.14 -13.38
N LYS A 396 25.10 25.25 -14.30
CA LYS A 396 24.35 26.49 -14.56
C LYS A 396 23.48 26.95 -13.37
N TRP A 397 23.25 26.07 -12.40
CA TRP A 397 22.41 26.31 -11.23
C TRP A 397 23.21 26.41 -9.93
N HIS A 398 24.53 26.42 -10.04
CA HIS A 398 25.41 26.66 -8.89
C HIS A 398 25.21 28.06 -8.31
N ARG A 399 25.46 28.22 -7.01
CA ARG A 399 25.38 29.47 -6.24
C ARG A 399 23.98 30.11 -6.14
N LEU A 400 22.93 29.48 -6.68
CA LEU A 400 21.55 29.93 -6.57
C LEU A 400 20.81 29.42 -5.32
N GLY A 401 21.53 28.71 -4.43
CA GLY A 401 20.99 28.21 -3.16
C GLY A 401 20.47 26.78 -3.18
N LEU A 402 20.36 26.11 -4.35
CA LEU A 402 19.80 24.77 -4.47
C LEU A 402 20.56 23.73 -3.63
N GLY A 403 21.89 23.76 -3.59
CA GLY A 403 22.69 22.85 -2.75
C GLY A 403 22.36 22.98 -1.25
N SER A 404 22.14 24.22 -0.78
CA SER A 404 21.68 24.48 0.61
C SER A 404 20.30 23.91 0.88
N GLU A 405 19.34 24.12 -0.03
CA GLU A 405 17.99 23.53 0.06
C GLU A 405 18.04 22.00 0.08
N PHE A 406 18.88 21.38 -0.74
CA PHE A 406 19.04 19.94 -0.76
C PHE A 406 19.54 19.39 0.58
N ILE A 407 20.54 20.03 1.20
CA ILE A 407 21.04 19.59 2.51
C ILE A 407 19.96 19.77 3.58
N ASP A 408 19.31 20.93 3.64
CA ASP A 408 18.24 21.17 4.62
C ASP A 408 17.10 20.17 4.45
N TYR A 409 16.76 19.87 3.20
CA TYR A 409 15.70 18.91 2.92
C TYR A 409 16.12 17.46 3.21
N THR A 410 17.36 17.09 2.95
CA THR A 410 17.92 15.78 3.35
C THR A 410 17.89 15.60 4.87
N ILE A 411 18.25 16.64 5.63
CA ILE A 411 18.15 16.63 7.10
C ILE A 411 16.69 16.48 7.56
N HIS A 412 15.75 17.16 6.90
CA HIS A 412 14.32 17.03 7.20
C HIS A 412 13.82 15.60 6.99
N ILE A 413 14.15 14.98 5.85
CA ILE A 413 13.81 13.58 5.56
C ILE A 413 14.44 12.62 6.57
N ALA A 414 15.70 12.87 6.93
CA ALA A 414 16.40 12.06 7.90
C ALA A 414 15.76 12.12 9.30
N LYS A 415 15.21 13.27 9.71
CA LYS A 415 14.41 13.42 10.94
C LYS A 415 13.09 12.62 10.85
N ASP A 416 12.39 12.74 9.74
CA ASP A 416 11.14 12.02 9.49
C ASP A 416 11.35 10.49 9.49
N LYS A 417 12.53 10.02 9.08
CA LYS A 417 12.95 8.62 9.13
C LYS A 417 13.63 8.21 10.45
N GLU A 418 13.61 9.06 11.47
CA GLU A 418 14.16 8.79 12.81
C GLU A 418 15.67 8.41 12.81
N LEU A 419 16.42 8.88 11.81
CA LEU A 419 17.86 8.65 11.76
C LEU A 419 18.58 9.46 12.84
N LYS A 420 19.71 8.95 13.33
CA LYS A 420 20.59 9.66 14.28
C LYS A 420 21.70 10.45 13.57
N VAL A 421 22.19 9.91 12.47
CA VAL A 421 23.33 10.50 11.75
C VAL A 421 23.15 10.37 10.24
N ILE A 422 23.40 11.44 9.50
CA ILE A 422 23.69 11.36 8.07
C ILE A 422 25.16 11.66 7.83
N TYR A 423 25.77 10.94 6.89
CA TYR A 423 27.16 11.16 6.54
C TYR A 423 27.36 11.17 5.02
N GLY A 424 28.43 11.77 4.57
CA GLY A 424 28.86 11.78 3.17
C GLY A 424 30.37 11.79 3.05
N ILE A 425 30.85 11.43 1.87
CA ILE A 425 32.28 11.53 1.49
C ILE A 425 32.42 12.69 0.55
N VAL A 426 33.45 13.48 0.73
CA VAL A 426 33.72 14.70 -0.06
C VAL A 426 35.20 14.75 -0.41
N LEU A 427 35.54 14.95 -1.68
CA LEU A 427 36.94 15.15 -2.11
C LEU A 427 37.52 16.41 -1.49
N LYS A 428 38.78 16.39 -1.07
CA LYS A 428 39.45 17.49 -0.38
C LYS A 428 39.56 18.78 -1.23
N ASP A 429 39.51 18.64 -2.54
CA ASP A 429 39.52 19.77 -3.48
C ASP A 429 38.12 20.28 -3.86
N ASN A 430 37.05 19.63 -3.38
CA ASN A 430 35.68 20.12 -3.55
C ASN A 430 35.36 21.21 -2.51
N ILE A 431 36.03 22.35 -2.63
CA ILE A 431 35.87 23.46 -1.70
C ILE A 431 34.45 23.97 -1.56
N PRO A 432 33.61 24.05 -2.65
CA PRO A 432 32.24 24.47 -2.52
C PRO A 432 31.41 23.56 -1.59
N MET A 433 31.57 22.24 -1.70
CA MET A 433 30.84 21.30 -0.86
C MET A 433 31.32 21.33 0.59
N ILE A 434 32.62 21.43 0.81
CA ILE A 434 33.22 21.55 2.15
C ILE A 434 32.71 22.80 2.85
N THR A 435 32.66 23.95 2.15
CA THR A 435 32.15 25.22 2.68
C THR A 435 30.68 25.06 3.07
N LEU A 436 29.86 24.47 2.20
CA LEU A 436 28.47 24.24 2.46
C LEU A 436 28.25 23.32 3.68
N CYS A 437 29.04 22.25 3.83
CA CYS A 437 28.99 21.37 4.99
C CYS A 437 29.33 22.11 6.30
N ARG A 438 30.33 23.03 6.27
CA ARG A 438 30.66 23.87 7.42
C ARG A 438 29.52 24.81 7.80
N GLU A 439 28.93 25.49 6.83
CA GLU A 439 27.80 26.40 7.05
C GLU A 439 26.59 25.64 7.67
N LYS A 440 26.37 24.40 7.24
CA LYS A 440 25.31 23.52 7.77
C LYS A 440 25.71 22.78 9.04
N LYS A 441 26.87 23.08 9.64
CA LYS A 441 27.37 22.53 10.91
C LYS A 441 27.63 21.02 10.88
N PHE A 442 28.05 20.49 9.73
CA PHE A 442 28.59 19.14 9.67
C PHE A 442 29.95 19.07 10.38
N LYS A 443 30.20 17.97 11.07
CA LYS A 443 31.51 17.62 11.57
C LYS A 443 32.35 17.08 10.39
N ILE A 444 33.51 17.67 10.13
CA ILE A 444 34.42 17.26 9.06
C ILE A 444 35.55 16.49 9.69
N MET A 445 35.81 15.30 9.19
CA MET A 445 36.86 14.39 9.67
C MET A 445 37.74 13.92 8.51
N GLU A 446 38.95 13.50 8.78
CA GLU A 446 39.79 12.83 7.80
C GLU A 446 39.12 11.50 7.38
N GLY A 447 39.07 11.25 6.08
CA GLY A 447 38.65 10.02 5.44
C GLY A 447 39.81 9.29 4.81
N ASP A 448 39.55 8.58 3.72
CA ASP A 448 40.57 7.95 2.91
C ASP A 448 41.48 8.99 2.25
N PRO A 449 42.66 8.62 1.75
CA PRO A 449 43.58 9.56 1.11
C PRO A 449 42.91 10.37 0.00
N GLY A 450 42.89 11.71 0.17
CA GLY A 450 42.24 12.64 -0.76
C GLY A 450 40.76 12.97 -0.43
N GLU A 451 40.21 12.45 0.65
CA GLU A 451 38.80 12.58 1.02
C GLU A 451 38.59 13.09 2.44
N TYR A 452 37.46 13.74 2.65
CA TYR A 452 36.92 14.04 3.97
C TYR A 452 35.64 13.23 4.17
N LYS A 453 35.43 12.73 5.39
CA LYS A 453 34.13 12.24 5.87
C LYS A 453 33.40 13.37 6.59
N VAL A 454 32.20 13.69 6.17
CA VAL A 454 31.34 14.70 6.80
C VAL A 454 30.16 14.05 7.48
N GLU A 455 29.86 14.43 8.72
CA GLU A 455 28.75 13.86 9.50
C GLU A 455 27.87 14.96 10.09
N TYR A 456 26.56 14.76 10.04
CA TYR A 456 25.59 15.60 10.71
C TYR A 456 24.77 14.76 11.71
N TYR A 457 24.79 15.17 12.98
CA TYR A 457 24.05 14.52 14.05
C TYR A 457 22.66 15.14 14.16
N ILE A 458 21.63 14.33 13.96
CA ILE A 458 20.23 14.75 13.96
C ILE A 458 19.79 14.94 15.43
N LYS A 459 19.22 16.13 15.67
CA LYS A 459 18.70 16.53 16.99
C LYS A 459 17.17 16.43 17.02
#